data_8282ad9dd913a94e00286485e6a8bce6
#
_entry.id   8282ad9dd913a94e00286485e6a8bce6
#
_cell.length_a   1.000
_cell.length_b   1.000
_cell.length_c   1.000
_cell.angle_alpha   90.00
_cell.angle_beta   90.00
_cell.angle_gamma   90.00
#
_symmetry.space_group_name_H-M   'P 1'
#
loop_
_entity.id
_entity.type
_entity.pdbx_description
1 polymer ?
#
loop_
_entity_poly.entity_id
_entity_poly.type
_entity_poly.pdbx_seq_one_letter_code
_entity_poly.pdbx_strand_id
1 'polypeptide(L)'
;MKTAVIQFAPVLGNVQKTFEDLTPLLEDAKDANLIVLPELANSGYNFSGRGHAYKLSEYPRNSEFVDQLTSYCRINSNTIVTGFNERSKHDIFNTALIINKKGIVGKYRKIHLFMNEKDIFSPGDLQPELFEVDGVKVGMLICFDWIFPEIWRKLALMGADLICHPSNLVLPGKAQQAIPVQAMMNKIYIAMANRVGSEGDLTFTGNSIIGDPDGNVIASASADQAEGIFAEIDTTKSRDKMATPQNHVFEDRRPEFYGEEKK
;
A
#
# COMPACT_ATOMS: atom_id res chain seq x y z
N MET A 1 -15.52 4.97 -7.25
CA MET A 1 -14.80 5.56 -6.08
C MET A 1 -13.54 6.22 -6.58
N LYS A 2 -13.41 7.55 -6.36
CA LYS A 2 -12.20 8.29 -6.77
C LYS A 2 -11.03 7.93 -5.86
N THR A 3 -9.96 7.41 -6.43
CA THR A 3 -8.75 6.97 -5.72
C THR A 3 -7.56 7.81 -6.16
N ALA A 4 -6.77 8.25 -5.20
CA ALA A 4 -5.50 8.95 -5.41
C ALA A 4 -4.33 8.10 -4.91
N VAL A 5 -3.22 8.17 -5.61
CA VAL A 5 -1.92 7.68 -5.16
C VAL A 5 -0.99 8.88 -5.11
N ILE A 6 -0.40 9.12 -3.97
CA ILE A 6 0.58 10.21 -3.78
C ILE A 6 1.97 9.61 -3.75
N GLN A 7 2.79 10.04 -4.68
CA GLN A 7 4.22 9.77 -4.77
C GLN A 7 5.00 10.94 -4.19
N PHE A 8 5.83 10.70 -3.17
CA PHE A 8 6.68 11.74 -2.60
C PHE A 8 7.89 11.13 -1.87
N ALA A 9 8.77 11.95 -1.32
CA ALA A 9 9.93 11.52 -0.55
C ALA A 9 9.73 11.84 0.95
N PRO A 10 9.30 10.89 1.79
CA PRO A 10 9.31 11.08 3.23
C PRO A 10 10.73 11.43 3.74
N VAL A 11 10.84 12.34 4.68
CA VAL A 11 12.12 12.79 5.21
C VAL A 11 12.55 11.94 6.39
N LEU A 12 13.69 11.25 6.29
CA LEU A 12 14.19 10.33 7.31
C LEU A 12 14.27 11.04 8.69
N GLY A 13 13.49 10.53 9.63
CA GLY A 13 13.47 11.01 11.03
C GLY A 13 12.89 12.42 11.23
N ASN A 14 12.21 12.98 10.26
CA ASN A 14 11.63 14.32 10.38
C ASN A 14 10.16 14.34 9.90
N VAL A 15 9.25 14.01 10.81
CA VAL A 15 7.80 13.96 10.55
C VAL A 15 7.27 15.33 10.13
N GLN A 16 7.71 16.41 10.78
CA GLN A 16 7.25 17.76 10.46
C GLN A 16 7.58 18.14 9.01
N LYS A 17 8.85 17.93 8.60
CA LYS A 17 9.26 18.22 7.23
C LYS A 17 8.53 17.31 6.20
N THR A 18 8.30 16.05 6.57
CA THR A 18 7.49 15.13 5.77
C THR A 18 6.09 15.69 5.52
N PHE A 19 5.44 16.24 6.55
CA PHE A 19 4.11 16.87 6.40
C PHE A 19 4.13 18.17 5.61
N GLU A 20 5.16 19.01 5.78
CA GLU A 20 5.32 20.22 4.96
C GLU A 20 5.35 19.87 3.46
N ASP A 21 6.08 18.81 3.09
CA ASP A 21 6.20 18.35 1.70
C ASP A 21 4.95 17.61 1.21
N LEU A 22 4.25 16.89 2.10
CA LEU A 22 3.05 16.12 1.79
C LEU A 22 1.78 17.00 1.68
N THR A 23 1.69 18.07 2.46
CA THR A 23 0.47 18.90 2.56
C THR A 23 -0.05 19.42 1.21
N PRO A 24 0.78 19.98 0.30
CA PRO A 24 0.31 20.41 -1.01
C PRO A 24 -0.30 19.26 -1.84
N LEU A 25 0.31 18.07 -1.77
CA LEU A 25 -0.15 16.87 -2.50
C LEU A 25 -1.46 16.33 -1.94
N LEU A 26 -1.64 16.42 -0.61
CA LEU A 26 -2.92 16.10 0.02
C LEU A 26 -4.00 17.08 -0.39
N GLU A 27 -3.69 18.38 -0.48
CA GLU A 27 -4.67 19.39 -0.92
C GLU A 27 -5.15 19.12 -2.35
N ASP A 28 -4.23 18.71 -3.26
CA ASP A 28 -4.60 18.31 -4.61
C ASP A 28 -5.46 17.03 -4.65
N ALA A 29 -5.31 16.17 -3.63
CA ALA A 29 -6.04 14.91 -3.51
C ALA A 29 -7.31 14.98 -2.63
N LYS A 30 -7.70 16.15 -2.13
CA LYS A 30 -8.79 16.32 -1.16
C LYS A 30 -10.14 15.75 -1.57
N ASP A 31 -10.43 15.75 -2.88
CA ASP A 31 -11.67 15.22 -3.44
C ASP A 31 -11.63 13.70 -3.71
N ALA A 32 -10.54 13.03 -3.38
CA ALA A 32 -10.45 11.57 -3.48
C ALA A 32 -11.11 10.89 -2.26
N ASN A 33 -11.85 9.81 -2.49
CA ASN A 33 -12.42 9.00 -1.41
C ASN A 33 -11.33 8.21 -0.66
N LEU A 34 -10.33 7.73 -1.41
CA LEU A 34 -9.21 6.95 -0.90
C LEU A 34 -7.89 7.51 -1.42
N ILE A 35 -6.93 7.70 -0.52
CA ILE A 35 -5.58 8.17 -0.82
C ILE A 35 -4.58 7.12 -0.35
N VAL A 36 -3.59 6.78 -1.18
CA VAL A 36 -2.53 5.84 -0.82
C VAL A 36 -1.19 6.57 -0.79
N LEU A 37 -0.47 6.45 0.33
CA LEU A 37 0.85 7.02 0.57
C LEU A 37 1.94 5.94 0.55
N PRO A 38 3.23 6.30 0.38
CA PRO A 38 4.34 5.36 0.37
C PRO A 38 4.54 4.57 1.68
N GLU A 39 5.37 3.53 1.60
CA GLU A 39 5.85 2.71 2.71
C GLU A 39 6.67 3.56 3.69
N LEU A 40 6.52 3.31 5.02
CA LEU A 40 7.26 3.96 6.11
C LEU A 40 7.23 5.50 6.03
N ALA A 41 6.08 6.06 5.62
CA ALA A 41 5.92 7.48 5.35
C ALA A 41 6.15 8.38 6.59
N ASN A 42 5.97 7.84 7.81
CA ASN A 42 6.23 8.60 9.04
C ASN A 42 7.72 8.71 9.39
N SER A 43 8.60 7.85 8.86
CA SER A 43 9.97 7.74 9.40
C SER A 43 11.08 7.79 8.37
N GLY A 44 10.79 7.58 7.07
CA GLY A 44 11.79 7.26 6.05
C GLY A 44 12.17 5.78 6.09
N TYR A 45 13.19 5.37 5.31
CA TYR A 45 13.45 3.95 5.03
C TYR A 45 14.89 3.49 5.35
N ASN A 46 15.91 4.28 5.02
CA ASN A 46 17.32 3.87 5.08
C ASN A 46 17.89 3.97 6.50
N PHE A 47 17.45 3.09 7.38
CA PHE A 47 17.93 3.03 8.75
C PHE A 47 19.32 2.41 8.82
N SER A 48 20.20 2.97 9.67
CA SER A 48 21.53 2.41 9.96
C SER A 48 21.51 1.12 10.80
N GLY A 49 20.32 0.60 11.12
CA GLY A 49 20.08 -0.63 11.86
C GLY A 49 18.84 -0.55 12.75
N ARG A 50 18.51 -1.67 13.43
CA ARG A 50 17.31 -1.79 14.28
C ARG A 50 17.19 -0.68 15.34
N GLY A 51 18.30 -0.31 15.98
CA GLY A 51 18.30 0.74 17.00
C GLY A 51 17.91 2.12 16.44
N HIS A 52 18.30 2.44 15.21
CA HIS A 52 17.90 3.66 14.52
C HIS A 52 16.41 3.61 14.16
N ALA A 53 15.96 2.52 13.51
CA ALA A 53 14.55 2.33 13.19
C ALA A 53 13.66 2.38 14.44
N TYR A 54 14.11 1.78 15.56
CA TYR A 54 13.40 1.80 16.83
C TYR A 54 13.24 3.22 17.40
N LYS A 55 14.26 4.06 17.31
CA LYS A 55 14.18 5.46 17.76
C LYS A 55 13.15 6.26 16.96
N LEU A 56 13.02 5.96 15.67
CA LEU A 56 12.11 6.64 14.76
C LEU A 56 10.74 5.95 14.64
N SER A 57 10.54 4.82 15.33
CA SER A 57 9.25 4.13 15.34
C SER A 57 8.29 4.78 16.33
N GLU A 58 7.00 4.71 16.02
CA GLU A 58 5.95 5.30 16.83
C GLU A 58 4.88 4.27 17.20
N TYR A 59 4.24 4.47 18.35
CA TYR A 59 2.99 3.76 18.66
C TYR A 59 1.87 4.38 17.83
N PRO A 60 1.16 3.62 16.97
CA PRO A 60 0.19 4.19 16.04
C PRO A 60 -0.88 5.08 16.69
N ARG A 61 -1.28 4.74 17.93
CA ARG A 61 -2.30 5.51 18.67
C ARG A 61 -1.77 6.77 19.37
N ASN A 62 -0.45 6.96 19.38
CA ASN A 62 0.24 8.11 20.01
C ASN A 62 1.24 8.68 19.00
N SER A 63 0.84 8.82 17.75
CA SER A 63 1.67 9.29 16.65
C SER A 63 1.11 10.62 16.13
N GLU A 64 1.98 11.64 16.13
CA GLU A 64 1.66 12.93 15.52
C GLU A 64 1.33 12.77 14.04
N PHE A 65 2.03 11.88 13.33
CA PHE A 65 1.78 11.57 11.93
C PHE A 65 0.35 11.06 11.72
N VAL A 66 -0.10 10.12 12.56
CA VAL A 66 -1.47 9.57 12.50
C VAL A 66 -2.51 10.62 12.87
N ASP A 67 -2.25 11.46 13.87
CA ASP A 67 -3.17 12.50 14.32
C ASP A 67 -3.39 13.56 13.24
N GLN A 68 -2.35 13.97 12.53
CA GLN A 68 -2.45 14.90 11.39
C GLN A 68 -3.23 14.30 10.24
N LEU A 69 -2.94 13.04 9.83
CA LEU A 69 -3.71 12.34 8.79
C LEU A 69 -5.17 12.14 9.20
N THR A 70 -5.44 11.80 10.45
CA THR A 70 -6.81 11.67 10.98
C THR A 70 -7.57 13.00 10.91
N SER A 71 -6.90 14.10 11.24
CA SER A 71 -7.48 15.44 11.17
C SER A 71 -7.80 15.83 9.73
N TYR A 72 -6.89 15.53 8.80
CA TYR A 72 -7.13 15.72 7.38
C TYR A 72 -8.33 14.89 6.88
N CYS A 73 -8.41 13.60 7.24
CA CYS A 73 -9.55 12.75 6.90
C CYS A 73 -10.88 13.25 7.49
N ARG A 74 -10.84 13.88 8.66
CA ARG A 74 -12.03 14.44 9.30
C ARG A 74 -12.56 15.65 8.54
N ILE A 75 -11.68 16.51 8.02
CA ILE A 75 -12.04 17.69 7.25
C ILE A 75 -12.59 17.31 5.89
N ASN A 76 -11.93 16.39 5.19
CA ASN A 76 -12.21 16.08 3.78
C ASN A 76 -13.12 14.85 3.59
N SER A 77 -13.46 14.13 4.68
CA SER A 77 -14.31 12.92 4.67
C SER A 77 -13.76 11.79 3.80
N ASN A 78 -12.43 11.68 3.67
CA ASN A 78 -11.74 10.63 2.94
C ASN A 78 -11.11 9.56 3.84
N THR A 79 -10.48 8.58 3.22
CA THR A 79 -9.72 7.52 3.88
C THR A 79 -8.29 7.53 3.32
N ILE A 80 -7.29 7.29 4.17
CA ILE A 80 -5.88 7.23 3.79
C ILE A 80 -5.32 5.85 4.14
N VAL A 81 -4.62 5.22 3.20
CA VAL A 81 -3.73 4.09 3.45
C VAL A 81 -2.30 4.59 3.40
N THR A 82 -1.51 4.35 4.44
CA THR A 82 -0.13 4.83 4.56
C THR A 82 0.79 3.76 5.12
N GLY A 83 2.04 3.71 4.65
CA GLY A 83 3.09 2.96 5.32
C GLY A 83 3.52 3.62 6.62
N PHE A 84 3.94 2.82 7.60
CA PHE A 84 4.20 3.28 8.95
C PHE A 84 5.26 2.41 9.66
N ASN A 85 6.23 3.04 10.29
CA ASN A 85 7.19 2.39 11.18
C ASN A 85 6.55 2.20 12.57
N GLU A 86 5.89 1.04 12.75
CA GLU A 86 5.11 0.73 13.93
C GLU A 86 5.98 0.25 15.09
N ARG A 87 5.83 0.86 16.27
CA ARG A 87 6.29 0.30 17.54
C ARG A 87 5.15 -0.49 18.19
N SER A 88 5.46 -1.71 18.64
CA SER A 88 4.51 -2.54 19.37
C SER A 88 5.25 -3.30 20.47
N LYS A 89 5.10 -2.89 21.72
CA LYS A 89 5.84 -3.40 22.87
C LYS A 89 7.36 -3.25 22.68
N HIS A 90 8.08 -4.37 22.50
CA HIS A 90 9.53 -4.41 22.27
C HIS A 90 9.90 -4.60 20.81
N ASP A 91 8.91 -4.77 19.94
CA ASP A 91 9.08 -5.00 18.51
C ASP A 91 8.77 -3.76 17.67
N ILE A 92 9.34 -3.74 16.48
CA ILE A 92 8.99 -2.79 15.43
C ILE A 92 8.58 -3.55 14.17
N PHE A 93 7.58 -3.03 13.48
CA PHE A 93 7.03 -3.61 12.27
C PHE A 93 6.96 -2.57 11.14
N ASN A 94 7.17 -3.05 9.93
CA ASN A 94 6.83 -2.32 8.74
C ASN A 94 5.34 -2.55 8.48
N THR A 95 4.51 -1.51 8.62
CA THR A 95 3.06 -1.63 8.72
C THR A 95 2.38 -0.72 7.70
N ALA A 96 1.29 -1.15 7.09
CA ALA A 96 0.33 -0.30 6.42
C ALA A 96 -0.85 -0.03 7.36
N LEU A 97 -1.21 1.22 7.53
CA LEU A 97 -2.37 1.67 8.30
C LEU A 97 -3.46 2.16 7.35
N ILE A 98 -4.71 1.85 7.66
CA ILE A 98 -5.86 2.49 7.06
C ILE A 98 -6.51 3.43 8.08
N ILE A 99 -6.65 4.71 7.72
CA ILE A 99 -7.03 5.82 8.58
C ILE A 99 -8.21 6.54 7.96
N ASN A 100 -9.23 6.86 8.75
CA ASN A 100 -10.32 7.71 8.33
C ASN A 100 -10.65 8.77 9.41
N LYS A 101 -11.78 9.47 9.31
CA LYS A 101 -12.20 10.50 10.28
C LYS A 101 -12.33 10.00 11.73
N LYS A 102 -12.37 8.70 11.98
CA LYS A 102 -12.45 8.07 13.32
C LYS A 102 -11.05 7.68 13.84
N GLY A 103 -10.00 7.86 13.05
CA GLY A 103 -8.64 7.39 13.31
C GLY A 103 -8.32 6.10 12.58
N ILE A 104 -7.42 5.30 13.15
CA ILE A 104 -7.00 4.00 12.58
C ILE A 104 -8.16 3.03 12.63
N VAL A 105 -8.56 2.50 11.48
CA VAL A 105 -9.63 1.50 11.34
C VAL A 105 -9.09 0.11 11.05
N GLY A 106 -7.82 -0.01 10.68
CA GLY A 106 -7.16 -1.28 10.48
C GLY A 106 -5.69 -1.16 10.15
N LYS A 107 -5.00 -2.29 10.08
CA LYS A 107 -3.59 -2.37 9.72
C LYS A 107 -3.21 -3.72 9.13
N TYR A 108 -2.12 -3.70 8.37
CA TYR A 108 -1.42 -4.87 7.87
C TYR A 108 0.06 -4.75 8.20
N ARG A 109 0.69 -5.77 8.75
CA ARG A 109 2.13 -5.85 8.99
C ARG A 109 2.79 -6.64 7.88
N LYS A 110 3.84 -6.08 7.27
CA LYS A 110 4.57 -6.69 6.15
C LYS A 110 5.08 -8.08 6.52
N ILE A 111 4.62 -9.09 5.80
CA ILE A 111 4.99 -10.48 6.06
C ILE A 111 6.26 -10.89 5.32
N HIS A 112 6.59 -10.24 4.18
CA HIS A 112 7.77 -10.53 3.40
C HIS A 112 8.78 -9.37 3.49
N LEU A 113 9.72 -9.50 4.41
CA LEU A 113 10.76 -8.48 4.63
C LEU A 113 11.83 -8.53 3.55
N PHE A 114 12.25 -7.35 3.08
CA PHE A 114 13.21 -7.18 1.98
C PHE A 114 14.61 -6.83 2.50
N MET A 115 15.65 -7.51 2.01
CA MET A 115 17.06 -7.23 2.35
C MET A 115 17.28 -6.99 3.85
N ASN A 116 17.82 -5.82 4.22
CA ASN A 116 18.14 -5.43 5.61
C ASN A 116 16.92 -5.28 6.52
N GLU A 117 15.71 -5.22 5.96
CA GLU A 117 14.50 -5.21 6.79
C GLU A 117 14.43 -6.44 7.71
N LYS A 118 15.02 -7.57 7.31
CA LYS A 118 15.07 -8.80 8.11
C LYS A 118 15.84 -8.65 9.43
N ASP A 119 16.81 -7.72 9.45
CA ASP A 119 17.61 -7.42 10.65
C ASP A 119 17.01 -6.26 11.45
N ILE A 120 16.07 -5.53 10.86
CA ILE A 120 15.48 -4.31 11.42
C ILE A 120 14.10 -4.59 12.02
N PHE A 121 13.19 -5.14 11.24
CA PHE A 121 11.80 -5.34 11.60
C PHE A 121 11.50 -6.79 12.00
N SER A 122 10.49 -6.96 12.83
CA SER A 122 9.88 -8.27 13.04
C SER A 122 8.94 -8.59 11.86
N PRO A 123 8.89 -9.85 11.37
CA PRO A 123 7.93 -10.26 10.36
C PRO A 123 6.50 -10.03 10.82
N GLY A 124 5.61 -9.71 9.89
CA GLY A 124 4.19 -9.53 10.17
C GLY A 124 3.56 -10.77 10.79
N ASP A 125 2.78 -10.58 11.83
CA ASP A 125 2.13 -11.60 12.65
C ASP A 125 0.59 -11.54 12.59
N LEU A 126 0.05 -10.68 11.71
CA LEU A 126 -1.38 -10.51 11.52
C LEU A 126 -1.85 -11.20 10.24
N GLN A 127 -3.03 -11.83 10.32
CA GLN A 127 -3.68 -12.31 9.12
C GLN A 127 -4.10 -11.12 8.25
N PRO A 128 -3.99 -11.23 6.90
CA PRO A 128 -4.54 -10.21 6.02
C PRO A 128 -6.05 -10.07 6.19
N GLU A 129 -6.52 -8.82 6.19
CA GLU A 129 -7.92 -8.46 6.33
C GLU A 129 -8.36 -7.54 5.18
N LEU A 130 -9.68 -7.46 4.95
CA LEU A 130 -10.27 -6.49 4.04
C LEU A 130 -11.01 -5.42 4.83
N PHE A 131 -10.93 -4.20 4.33
CA PHE A 131 -11.59 -3.02 4.90
C PHE A 131 -12.54 -2.43 3.87
N GLU A 132 -13.67 -1.91 4.31
CA GLU A 132 -14.64 -1.30 3.40
C GLU A 132 -14.47 0.22 3.37
N VAL A 133 -14.31 0.77 2.16
CA VAL A 133 -14.25 2.20 1.89
C VAL A 133 -15.26 2.50 0.77
N ASP A 134 -16.35 3.20 1.11
CA ASP A 134 -17.41 3.58 0.17
C ASP A 134 -17.91 2.42 -0.71
N GLY A 135 -18.13 1.23 -0.10
CA GLY A 135 -18.61 0.03 -0.78
C GLY A 135 -17.55 -0.75 -1.56
N VAL A 136 -16.29 -0.31 -1.53
CA VAL A 136 -15.11 -0.98 -2.12
C VAL A 136 -14.39 -1.77 -1.04
N LYS A 137 -14.13 -3.06 -1.27
CA LYS A 137 -13.34 -3.92 -0.40
C LYS A 137 -11.86 -3.74 -0.68
N VAL A 138 -11.16 -3.14 0.28
CA VAL A 138 -9.75 -2.76 0.18
C VAL A 138 -8.88 -3.72 0.98
N GLY A 139 -7.90 -4.33 0.32
CA GLY A 139 -6.80 -5.04 0.96
C GLY A 139 -5.53 -4.20 1.00
N MET A 140 -4.57 -4.58 1.83
CA MET A 140 -3.28 -3.90 1.93
C MET A 140 -2.15 -4.90 1.75
N LEU A 141 -1.13 -4.51 0.97
CA LEU A 141 0.16 -5.16 0.85
C LEU A 141 1.26 -4.10 0.91
N ILE A 142 2.51 -4.50 1.14
CA ILE A 142 3.62 -3.56 1.27
C ILE A 142 4.79 -4.01 0.40
N CYS A 143 5.25 -3.12 -0.50
CA CYS A 143 6.51 -3.19 -1.23
C CYS A 143 6.85 -4.62 -1.72
N PHE A 144 7.77 -5.33 -1.10
CA PHE A 144 8.28 -6.64 -1.53
C PHE A 144 7.22 -7.75 -1.58
N ASP A 145 6.04 -7.54 -0.97
CA ASP A 145 4.90 -8.46 -1.15
C ASP A 145 4.50 -8.61 -2.63
N TRP A 146 4.97 -7.70 -3.51
CA TRP A 146 4.65 -7.75 -4.93
C TRP A 146 5.09 -9.05 -5.63
N ILE A 147 6.14 -9.72 -5.13
CA ILE A 147 6.69 -10.90 -5.78
C ILE A 147 5.99 -12.22 -5.38
N PHE A 148 5.18 -12.21 -4.31
CA PHE A 148 4.54 -13.40 -3.75
C PHE A 148 3.07 -13.51 -4.20
N PRO A 149 2.76 -14.28 -5.26
CA PRO A 149 1.41 -14.36 -5.79
C PRO A 149 0.38 -14.94 -4.81
N GLU A 150 0.84 -15.69 -3.81
CA GLU A 150 -0.01 -16.35 -2.82
C GLU A 150 -0.84 -15.32 -2.02
N ILE A 151 -0.21 -14.23 -1.58
CA ILE A 151 -0.89 -13.23 -0.76
C ILE A 151 -1.89 -12.41 -1.59
N TRP A 152 -1.59 -12.15 -2.87
CA TRP A 152 -2.49 -11.49 -3.80
C TRP A 152 -3.73 -12.36 -4.04
N ARG A 153 -3.50 -13.65 -4.32
CA ARG A 153 -4.60 -14.62 -4.53
C ARG A 153 -5.45 -14.77 -3.27
N LYS A 154 -4.83 -14.80 -2.10
CA LYS A 154 -5.55 -14.89 -0.82
C LYS A 154 -6.52 -13.71 -0.65
N LEU A 155 -6.04 -12.47 -0.80
CA LEU A 155 -6.88 -11.27 -0.68
C LEU A 155 -7.99 -11.24 -1.74
N ALA A 156 -7.68 -11.62 -2.98
CA ALA A 156 -8.65 -11.68 -4.05
C ALA A 156 -9.76 -12.71 -3.80
N LEU A 157 -9.41 -13.90 -3.26
CA LEU A 157 -10.38 -14.93 -2.86
C LEU A 157 -11.23 -14.52 -1.66
N MET A 158 -10.73 -13.63 -0.78
CA MET A 158 -11.52 -13.00 0.27
C MET A 158 -12.52 -11.97 -0.27
N GLY A 159 -12.39 -11.61 -1.55
CA GLY A 159 -13.29 -10.69 -2.25
C GLY A 159 -12.78 -9.25 -2.32
N ALA A 160 -11.45 -9.04 -2.29
CA ALA A 160 -10.88 -7.71 -2.52
C ALA A 160 -11.30 -7.14 -3.89
N ASP A 161 -11.70 -5.88 -3.91
CA ASP A 161 -11.92 -5.09 -5.11
C ASP A 161 -10.65 -4.33 -5.51
N LEU A 162 -9.89 -3.87 -4.50
CA LEU A 162 -8.69 -3.03 -4.64
C LEU A 162 -7.62 -3.46 -3.65
N ILE A 163 -6.37 -3.48 -4.08
CA ILE A 163 -5.20 -3.59 -3.20
C ILE A 163 -4.47 -2.24 -3.16
N CYS A 164 -4.35 -1.67 -1.95
CA CYS A 164 -3.46 -0.54 -1.68
C CYS A 164 -2.06 -1.07 -1.36
N HIS A 165 -1.06 -0.52 -2.04
CA HIS A 165 0.30 -1.06 -2.00
C HIS A 165 1.35 0.04 -1.74
N PRO A 166 1.48 0.52 -0.47
CA PRO A 166 2.60 1.36 -0.05
C PRO A 166 3.95 0.72 -0.38
N SER A 167 4.88 1.47 -0.99
CA SER A 167 6.14 0.93 -1.48
C SER A 167 7.30 1.92 -1.35
N ASN A 168 8.52 1.36 -1.23
CA ASN A 168 9.81 2.03 -1.35
C ASN A 168 10.72 1.22 -2.28
N LEU A 169 10.37 1.17 -3.58
CA LEU A 169 11.01 0.30 -4.55
C LEU A 169 12.39 0.83 -4.97
N VAL A 170 13.39 -0.05 -4.90
CA VAL A 170 14.78 0.21 -5.29
C VAL A 170 15.26 -0.66 -6.45
N LEU A 171 14.43 -1.60 -6.93
CA LEU A 171 14.72 -2.45 -8.10
C LEU A 171 13.98 -1.90 -9.33
N PRO A 172 14.68 -1.22 -10.27
CA PRO A 172 14.03 -0.52 -11.37
C PRO A 172 13.14 -1.45 -12.23
N GLY A 173 11.89 -1.06 -12.45
CA GLY A 173 10.96 -1.68 -13.38
C GLY A 173 10.38 -3.04 -12.97
N LYS A 174 10.90 -3.71 -11.96
CA LYS A 174 10.48 -5.08 -11.61
C LYS A 174 9.05 -5.13 -11.07
N ALA A 175 8.76 -4.35 -10.06
CA ALA A 175 7.43 -4.28 -9.47
C ALA A 175 6.41 -3.68 -10.44
N GLN A 176 6.80 -2.64 -11.19
CA GLN A 176 5.94 -2.00 -12.19
C GLN A 176 5.52 -2.96 -13.32
N GLN A 177 6.34 -3.97 -13.64
CA GLN A 177 5.97 -5.03 -14.58
C GLN A 177 5.09 -6.10 -13.93
N ALA A 178 5.39 -6.51 -12.70
CA ALA A 178 4.70 -7.62 -12.04
C ALA A 178 3.31 -7.24 -11.49
N ILE A 179 3.17 -6.04 -10.92
CA ILE A 179 1.95 -5.62 -10.24
C ILE A 179 0.73 -5.56 -11.17
N PRO A 180 0.78 -5.03 -12.40
CA PRO A 180 -0.33 -5.10 -13.34
C PRO A 180 -0.72 -6.55 -13.71
N VAL A 181 0.26 -7.46 -13.77
CA VAL A 181 0.00 -8.90 -13.99
C VAL A 181 -0.74 -9.50 -12.78
N GLN A 182 -0.37 -9.13 -11.55
CA GLN A 182 -1.11 -9.55 -10.36
C GLN A 182 -2.56 -9.01 -10.38
N ALA A 183 -2.78 -7.77 -10.83
CA ALA A 183 -4.11 -7.20 -11.01
C ALA A 183 -4.97 -8.08 -11.95
N MET A 184 -4.44 -8.36 -13.14
CA MET A 184 -5.10 -9.16 -14.16
C MET A 184 -5.39 -10.58 -13.68
N MET A 185 -4.40 -11.28 -13.10
CA MET A 185 -4.54 -12.67 -12.66
C MET A 185 -5.54 -12.83 -11.50
N ASN A 186 -5.77 -11.77 -10.73
CA ASN A 186 -6.66 -11.76 -9.58
C ASN A 186 -7.96 -10.98 -9.81
N LYS A 187 -8.10 -10.34 -10.98
CA LYS A 187 -9.27 -9.51 -11.34
C LYS A 187 -9.58 -8.48 -10.24
N ILE A 188 -8.58 -7.67 -9.89
CA ILE A 188 -8.65 -6.62 -8.84
C ILE A 188 -7.99 -5.34 -9.34
N TYR A 189 -8.38 -4.20 -8.77
CA TYR A 189 -7.63 -2.97 -8.91
C TYR A 189 -6.40 -2.95 -8.02
N ILE A 190 -5.41 -2.14 -8.38
CA ILE A 190 -4.22 -1.88 -7.58
C ILE A 190 -3.93 -0.40 -7.54
N ALA A 191 -3.61 0.12 -6.35
CA ALA A 191 -3.12 1.47 -6.12
C ALA A 191 -1.75 1.37 -5.41
N MET A 192 -0.66 1.44 -6.19
CA MET A 192 0.70 1.37 -5.68
C MET A 192 1.28 2.77 -5.51
N ALA A 193 1.53 3.16 -4.26
CA ALA A 193 2.21 4.40 -3.91
C ALA A 193 3.69 4.12 -3.66
N ASN A 194 4.53 4.51 -4.59
CA ASN A 194 5.99 4.44 -4.44
C ASN A 194 6.56 5.80 -4.02
N ARG A 195 7.80 5.81 -3.57
CA ARG A 195 8.51 7.05 -3.27
C ARG A 195 9.53 7.40 -4.36
N VAL A 196 9.93 8.67 -4.35
CA VAL A 196 11.01 9.23 -5.17
C VAL A 196 12.19 9.65 -4.31
N GLY A 197 13.26 10.13 -4.96
CA GLY A 197 14.45 10.68 -4.32
C GLY A 197 15.42 9.61 -3.84
N SER A 198 16.34 10.03 -2.96
CA SER A 198 17.38 9.16 -2.42
C SER A 198 17.49 9.32 -0.91
N GLU A 199 17.88 8.25 -0.21
CA GLU A 199 18.32 8.26 1.18
C GLU A 199 19.66 7.54 1.30
N GLY A 200 20.75 8.26 1.57
CA GLY A 200 22.09 7.69 1.52
C GLY A 200 22.37 7.07 0.16
N ASP A 201 22.75 5.80 0.15
CA ASP A 201 23.08 5.06 -1.07
C ASP A 201 21.86 4.46 -1.80
N LEU A 202 20.66 4.59 -1.25
CA LEU A 202 19.44 4.08 -1.87
C LEU A 202 18.80 5.16 -2.75
N THR A 203 18.47 4.80 -3.99
CA THR A 203 17.65 5.60 -4.89
C THR A 203 16.35 4.87 -5.19
N PHE A 204 15.25 5.58 -5.00
CA PHE A 204 13.91 5.02 -5.19
C PHE A 204 13.40 5.30 -6.59
N THR A 205 12.61 4.36 -7.11
CA THR A 205 12.34 4.29 -8.55
C THR A 205 11.16 5.13 -9.02
N GLY A 206 10.39 5.74 -8.13
CA GLY A 206 9.15 6.42 -8.51
C GLY A 206 8.20 5.52 -9.29
N ASN A 207 7.58 6.05 -10.34
CA ASN A 207 6.66 5.30 -11.20
C ASN A 207 5.54 4.61 -10.41
N SER A 208 4.88 5.36 -9.53
CA SER A 208 3.65 4.91 -8.88
C SER A 208 2.58 4.63 -9.93
N ILE A 209 1.72 3.64 -9.69
CA ILE A 209 0.70 3.25 -10.66
C ILE A 209 -0.65 2.99 -10.01
N ILE A 210 -1.72 3.20 -10.79
CA ILE A 210 -3.03 2.61 -10.55
C ILE A 210 -3.30 1.65 -11.72
N GLY A 211 -3.59 0.38 -11.40
CA GLY A 211 -3.89 -0.67 -12.38
C GLY A 211 -5.34 -1.15 -12.29
N ASP A 212 -5.90 -1.55 -13.43
CA ASP A 212 -7.26 -2.10 -13.52
C ASP A 212 -7.27 -3.66 -13.48
N PRO A 213 -8.44 -4.29 -13.34
CA PRO A 213 -8.59 -5.75 -13.30
C PRO A 213 -8.20 -6.49 -14.59
N ASP A 214 -7.96 -5.78 -15.68
CA ASP A 214 -7.48 -6.34 -16.96
C ASP A 214 -5.96 -6.21 -17.12
N GLY A 215 -5.28 -5.61 -16.10
CA GLY A 215 -3.83 -5.44 -16.08
C GLY A 215 -3.35 -4.18 -16.81
N ASN A 216 -4.25 -3.27 -17.16
CA ASN A 216 -3.86 -2.00 -17.74
C ASN A 216 -3.41 -1.03 -16.64
N VAL A 217 -2.34 -0.28 -16.88
CA VAL A 217 -1.97 0.88 -16.07
C VAL A 217 -2.86 2.05 -16.51
N ILE A 218 -3.82 2.43 -15.67
CA ILE A 218 -4.81 3.48 -15.96
C ILE A 218 -4.38 4.88 -15.46
N ALA A 219 -3.39 4.92 -14.56
CA ALA A 219 -2.69 6.14 -14.18
C ALA A 219 -1.27 5.79 -13.74
N SER A 220 -0.29 6.64 -14.07
CA SER A 220 1.11 6.47 -13.69
C SER A 220 1.76 7.80 -13.36
N ALA A 221 2.61 7.81 -12.33
CA ALA A 221 3.47 8.93 -11.98
C ALA A 221 4.81 8.85 -12.75
N SER A 222 5.54 9.96 -12.75
CA SER A 222 6.91 10.03 -13.26
C SER A 222 7.91 9.25 -12.40
N ALA A 223 9.14 9.14 -12.85
CA ALA A 223 10.18 8.42 -12.12
C ALA A 223 10.77 9.22 -10.94
N ASP A 224 10.65 10.55 -10.95
CA ASP A 224 11.47 11.44 -10.12
C ASP A 224 10.73 12.62 -9.49
N GLN A 225 9.45 12.85 -9.80
CA GLN A 225 8.69 13.97 -9.26
C GLN A 225 7.79 13.54 -8.10
N ALA A 226 7.63 14.44 -7.13
CA ALA A 226 6.57 14.32 -6.13
C ALA A 226 5.24 14.80 -6.75
N GLU A 227 4.28 13.90 -6.85
CA GLU A 227 3.01 14.17 -7.53
C GLU A 227 1.88 13.24 -7.07
N GLY A 228 0.64 13.63 -7.34
CA GLY A 228 -0.55 12.80 -7.18
C GLY A 228 -1.05 12.28 -8.52
N ILE A 229 -1.44 11.00 -8.58
CA ILE A 229 -2.15 10.41 -9.71
C ILE A 229 -3.52 9.92 -9.27
N PHE A 230 -4.49 9.91 -10.19
CA PHE A 230 -5.89 9.70 -9.86
C PHE A 230 -6.55 8.74 -10.83
N ALA A 231 -7.47 7.90 -10.31
CA ALA A 231 -8.35 7.07 -11.12
C ALA A 231 -9.68 6.79 -10.43
N GLU A 232 -10.69 6.46 -11.22
CA GLU A 232 -11.97 5.97 -10.74
C GLU A 232 -11.96 4.44 -10.64
N ILE A 233 -12.32 3.90 -9.46
CA ILE A 233 -12.47 2.48 -9.23
C ILE A 233 -13.93 2.09 -9.45
N ASP A 234 -14.16 1.23 -10.43
CA ASP A 234 -15.45 0.64 -10.75
C ASP A 234 -15.50 -0.82 -10.29
N THR A 235 -16.20 -1.07 -9.18
CA THR A 235 -16.27 -2.42 -8.59
C THR A 235 -17.01 -3.44 -9.46
N THR A 236 -17.76 -3.01 -10.47
CA THR A 236 -18.37 -3.95 -11.42
C THR A 236 -17.32 -4.71 -12.20
N LYS A 237 -16.19 -4.07 -12.53
CA LYS A 237 -15.06 -4.69 -13.22
C LYS A 237 -14.27 -5.64 -12.32
N SER A 238 -14.00 -5.26 -11.07
CA SER A 238 -13.27 -6.12 -10.12
C SER A 238 -14.11 -7.31 -9.66
N ARG A 239 -15.43 -7.20 -9.65
CA ARG A 239 -16.35 -8.28 -9.26
C ARG A 239 -16.68 -9.23 -10.39
N ASP A 240 -16.47 -8.84 -11.64
CA ASP A 240 -16.48 -9.75 -12.78
C ASP A 240 -15.18 -10.55 -12.81
N LYS A 241 -15.28 -11.83 -12.44
CA LYS A 241 -14.14 -12.77 -12.41
C LYS A 241 -14.02 -13.62 -13.66
N MET A 242 -14.78 -13.31 -14.72
CA MET A 242 -14.68 -14.00 -15.98
C MET A 242 -13.41 -13.61 -16.75
N ALA A 243 -12.64 -14.61 -17.18
CA ALA A 243 -11.52 -14.41 -18.12
C ALA A 243 -11.99 -14.55 -19.58
N THR A 244 -12.97 -15.43 -19.81
CA THR A 244 -13.68 -15.63 -21.08
C THR A 244 -15.15 -15.94 -20.76
N PRO A 245 -16.06 -15.96 -21.74
CA PRO A 245 -17.46 -16.33 -21.48
C PRO A 245 -17.67 -17.71 -20.83
N GLN A 246 -16.64 -18.55 -20.78
CA GLN A 246 -16.70 -19.91 -20.26
C GLN A 246 -15.71 -20.19 -19.13
N ASN A 247 -14.82 -19.23 -18.79
CA ASN A 247 -13.79 -19.45 -17.78
C ASN A 247 -13.86 -18.40 -16.67
N HIS A 248 -14.08 -18.88 -15.45
CA HIS A 248 -14.10 -18.07 -14.24
C HIS A 248 -12.80 -18.26 -13.46
N VAL A 249 -12.03 -17.16 -13.23
CA VAL A 249 -10.67 -17.22 -12.66
C VAL A 249 -10.60 -17.94 -11.32
N PHE A 250 -11.67 -17.93 -10.51
CA PHE A 250 -11.67 -18.56 -9.19
C PHE A 250 -12.38 -19.89 -9.14
N GLU A 251 -13.48 -20.08 -9.88
CA GLU A 251 -14.25 -21.32 -9.86
C GLU A 251 -13.55 -22.44 -10.63
N ASP A 252 -12.79 -22.11 -11.69
CA ASP A 252 -11.99 -23.06 -12.46
C ASP A 252 -10.72 -23.52 -11.73
N ARG A 253 -10.43 -22.97 -10.53
CA ARG A 253 -9.26 -23.40 -9.74
C ARG A 253 -9.42 -24.85 -9.28
N ARG A 254 -8.27 -25.50 -9.19
CA ARG A 254 -8.14 -26.89 -8.74
C ARG A 254 -7.30 -26.94 -7.45
N PRO A 255 -7.83 -26.43 -6.28
CA PRO A 255 -7.06 -26.27 -5.01
C PRO A 255 -6.39 -27.58 -4.55
N GLU A 256 -7.03 -28.73 -4.81
CA GLU A 256 -6.52 -30.06 -4.49
C GLU A 256 -5.18 -30.40 -5.16
N PHE A 257 -4.82 -29.71 -6.25
CA PHE A 257 -3.54 -29.86 -6.94
C PHE A 257 -2.47 -28.85 -6.47
N TYR A 258 -2.87 -27.82 -5.68
CA TYR A 258 -1.97 -26.77 -5.22
C TYR A 258 -1.54 -26.96 -3.75
N GLY A 259 -1.99 -28.03 -3.10
CA GLY A 259 -1.76 -28.26 -1.65
C GLY A 259 -2.61 -27.39 -0.74
N GLU A 260 -3.67 -26.76 -1.26
CA GLU A 260 -4.67 -26.03 -0.48
C GLU A 260 -5.79 -26.98 -0.06
N GLU A 261 -6.13 -27.03 1.24
CA GLU A 261 -7.30 -27.79 1.69
C GLU A 261 -8.58 -27.16 1.12
N LYS A 262 -9.50 -28.00 0.64
CA LYS A 262 -10.86 -27.56 0.31
C LYS A 262 -11.53 -27.07 1.60
N LYS A 263 -11.87 -25.80 1.64
CA LYS A 263 -12.74 -25.26 2.69
C LYS A 263 -14.18 -25.71 2.50
#